data_a76edbde04036f230412caf3ab275357
#
_entry.id   a76edbde04036f230412caf3ab275357
#
_cell.length_a   1.000
_cell.length_b   1.000
_cell.length_c   1.000
_cell.angle_alpha   90.00
_cell.angle_beta   90.00
_cell.angle_gamma   90.00
#
_symmetry.space_group_name_H-M   'P 1'
#
loop_
_entity.id
_entity.type
_entity.pdbx_description
1 polymer ?
#
loop_
_entity_poly.entity_id
_entity_poly.type
_entity_poly.pdbx_seq_one_letter_code
_entity_poly.pdbx_strand_id
1 'polypeptide(L)'
;MNIGEEEIYRFILNQIDSVPQMEALLLVWESRPKKWAENEIAKRLYIGIDAVRNIMQELVRRRLLAADTQQSVKQYFYESKAEDLDSLIEAVAATYRHDLVRVSTFIHTKASSAVRDFAKAFKFTKERD
;
A
#
# COMPACT_ATOMS: atom_id res chain seq x y z
N MET A 1 -0.38 -12.37 -18.75
CA MET A 1 -1.59 -11.51 -18.80
C MET A 1 -1.17 -10.06 -18.81
N ASN A 2 -1.71 -9.29 -19.74
CA ASN A 2 -1.41 -7.86 -19.82
C ASN A 2 -2.34 -7.10 -18.89
N ILE A 3 -1.74 -6.48 -17.88
CA ILE A 3 -2.50 -5.64 -16.96
C ILE A 3 -2.35 -4.19 -17.40
N GLY A 4 -3.48 -3.55 -17.67
CA GLY A 4 -3.49 -2.19 -18.17
C GLY A 4 -3.18 -1.17 -17.11
N GLU A 5 -2.75 0.01 -17.53
CA GLU A 5 -2.44 1.13 -16.65
C GLU A 5 -3.63 1.49 -15.78
N GLU A 6 -4.84 1.43 -16.33
CA GLU A 6 -6.06 1.74 -15.58
C GLU A 6 -6.24 0.83 -14.38
N GLU A 7 -6.00 -0.47 -14.55
CA GLU A 7 -6.11 -1.44 -13.44
C GLU A 7 -5.07 -1.17 -12.36
N ILE A 8 -3.85 -0.82 -12.78
CA ILE A 8 -2.76 -0.52 -11.86
C ILE A 8 -3.12 0.68 -11.00
N TYR A 9 -3.57 1.77 -11.62
CA TYR A 9 -3.91 2.99 -10.88
C TYR A 9 -5.17 2.82 -10.05
N ARG A 10 -6.09 1.98 -10.48
CA ARG A 10 -7.28 1.64 -9.68
C ARG A 10 -6.88 0.90 -8.41
N PHE A 11 -5.95 -0.04 -8.52
CA PHE A 11 -5.41 -0.72 -7.36
C PHE A 11 -4.78 0.27 -6.37
N ILE A 12 -3.96 1.17 -6.89
CA ILE A 12 -3.31 2.19 -6.05
C ILE A 12 -4.35 3.09 -5.40
N LEU A 13 -5.33 3.52 -6.17
CA LEU A 13 -6.41 4.37 -5.66
C LEU A 13 -7.14 3.73 -4.49
N ASN A 14 -7.44 2.45 -4.59
CA ASN A 14 -8.27 1.74 -3.62
C ASN A 14 -7.48 1.13 -2.46
N GLN A 15 -6.20 0.82 -2.64
CA GLN A 15 -5.46 0.01 -1.70
C GLN A 15 -4.26 0.72 -1.06
N ILE A 16 -3.76 1.77 -1.64
CA ILE A 16 -2.53 2.42 -1.18
C ILE A 16 -2.83 3.86 -0.75
N ASP A 17 -2.54 4.18 0.50
CA ASP A 17 -2.85 5.50 1.06
C ASP A 17 -1.66 6.46 1.08
N SER A 18 -0.43 5.92 1.06
CA SER A 18 0.77 6.74 1.16
C SER A 18 1.94 6.06 0.47
N VAL A 19 2.96 6.87 0.17
CA VAL A 19 4.20 6.35 -0.41
C VAL A 19 4.90 5.37 0.55
N PRO A 20 5.04 5.66 1.86
CA PRO A 20 5.60 4.67 2.78
C PRO A 20 4.85 3.34 2.79
N GLN A 21 3.53 3.37 2.64
CA GLN A 21 2.74 2.14 2.56
C GLN A 21 3.07 1.36 1.29
N MET A 22 3.19 2.05 0.15
CA MET A 22 3.62 1.43 -1.11
C MET A 22 5.00 0.80 -0.95
N GLU A 23 5.95 1.55 -0.38
CA GLU A 23 7.31 1.07 -0.19
C GLU A 23 7.36 -0.16 0.71
N ALA A 24 6.55 -0.18 1.78
CA ALA A 24 6.49 -1.32 2.68
C ALA A 24 5.94 -2.57 1.98
N LEU A 25 4.86 -2.41 1.23
CA LEU A 25 4.29 -3.52 0.46
C LEU A 25 5.30 -4.10 -0.51
N LEU A 26 5.95 -3.24 -1.29
CA LEU A 26 6.89 -3.69 -2.32
C LEU A 26 8.16 -4.27 -1.72
N LEU A 27 8.62 -3.75 -0.58
CA LEU A 27 9.77 -4.32 0.12
C LEU A 27 9.52 -5.77 0.48
N VAL A 28 8.38 -6.05 1.10
CA VAL A 28 8.04 -7.41 1.54
C VAL A 28 7.79 -8.30 0.32
N TRP A 29 7.06 -7.78 -0.67
CA TRP A 29 6.76 -8.54 -1.88
C TRP A 29 8.02 -8.91 -2.67
N GLU A 30 8.93 -7.95 -2.85
CA GLU A 30 10.15 -8.18 -3.64
C GLU A 30 11.15 -9.11 -2.94
N SER A 31 11.12 -9.15 -1.62
CA SER A 31 12.04 -10.00 -0.83
C SER A 31 11.42 -11.34 -0.43
N ARG A 32 10.22 -11.63 -0.92
CA ARG A 32 9.55 -12.89 -0.58
C ARG A 32 10.42 -14.09 -0.88
N PRO A 33 10.41 -15.13 -0.09
CA PRO A 33 9.49 -15.40 1.02
C PRO A 33 9.97 -14.89 2.39
N LYS A 34 10.86 -13.93 2.43
CA LYS A 34 11.40 -13.42 3.69
C LYS A 34 10.29 -12.84 4.58
N LYS A 35 10.40 -13.13 5.88
CA LYS A 35 9.53 -12.55 6.90
C LYS A 35 10.25 -11.39 7.58
N TRP A 36 9.53 -10.29 7.79
CA TRP A 36 10.08 -9.05 8.28
C TRP A 36 9.48 -8.65 9.62
N ALA A 37 10.33 -8.34 10.60
CA ALA A 37 9.88 -7.72 11.85
C ALA A 37 9.71 -6.21 11.65
N GLU A 38 8.91 -5.58 12.51
CA GLU A 38 8.63 -4.14 12.40
C GLU A 38 9.90 -3.29 12.46
N ASN A 39 10.81 -3.63 13.38
CA ASN A 39 12.05 -2.87 13.50
C ASN A 39 12.96 -3.00 12.28
N GLU A 40 12.93 -4.15 11.61
CA GLU A 40 13.69 -4.36 10.38
C GLU A 40 13.15 -3.46 9.26
N ILE A 41 11.82 -3.41 9.13
CA ILE A 41 11.17 -2.56 8.12
C ILE A 41 11.47 -1.08 8.40
N ALA A 42 11.37 -0.67 9.67
CA ALA A 42 11.63 0.70 10.08
C ALA A 42 13.03 1.14 9.69
N LYS A 43 14.02 0.29 9.93
CA LYS A 43 15.40 0.57 9.55
C LYS A 43 15.59 0.66 8.05
N ARG A 44 14.94 -0.24 7.34
CA ARG A 44 15.09 -0.30 5.88
C ARG A 44 14.46 0.89 5.19
N LEU A 45 13.30 1.34 5.66
CA LEU A 45 12.56 2.44 5.05
C LEU A 45 12.85 3.81 5.67
N TYR A 46 13.65 3.85 6.73
CA TYR A 46 14.01 5.09 7.43
C TYR A 46 12.79 5.84 7.95
N ILE A 47 11.85 5.10 8.55
CA ILE A 47 10.66 5.68 9.17
C ILE A 47 10.51 5.14 10.58
N GLY A 48 9.72 5.84 11.40
CA GLY A 48 9.51 5.46 12.80
C GLY A 48 8.76 4.14 12.94
N ILE A 49 9.06 3.43 14.03
CA ILE A 49 8.46 2.11 14.27
C ILE A 49 6.95 2.18 14.46
N ASP A 50 6.42 3.26 15.03
CA ASP A 50 4.99 3.42 15.19
C ASP A 50 4.28 3.57 13.84
N ALA A 51 4.92 4.29 12.91
CA ALA A 51 4.40 4.43 11.55
C ALA A 51 4.41 3.09 10.84
N VAL A 52 5.49 2.31 10.99
CA VAL A 52 5.58 0.96 10.41
C VAL A 52 4.48 0.08 10.94
N ARG A 53 4.25 0.09 12.24
CA ARG A 53 3.22 -0.73 12.85
C ARG A 53 1.85 -0.44 12.24
N ASN A 54 1.51 0.82 12.12
CA ASN A 54 0.23 1.22 11.53
C ASN A 54 0.13 0.82 10.05
N ILE A 55 1.21 1.01 9.30
CA ILE A 55 1.26 0.63 7.89
C ILE A 55 1.07 -0.87 7.74
N MET A 56 1.79 -1.67 8.50
CA MET A 56 1.74 -3.11 8.37
C MET A 56 0.39 -3.68 8.82
N GLN A 57 -0.20 -3.13 9.87
CA GLN A 57 -1.52 -3.53 10.31
C GLN A 57 -2.54 -3.28 9.20
N GLU A 58 -2.45 -2.15 8.52
CA GLU A 58 -3.38 -1.82 7.44
C GLU A 58 -3.18 -2.74 6.22
N LEU A 59 -1.94 -3.04 5.87
CA LEU A 59 -1.66 -3.96 4.75
C LEU A 59 -2.18 -5.37 5.04
N VAL A 60 -2.09 -5.81 6.29
CA VAL A 60 -2.64 -7.12 6.70
C VAL A 60 -4.17 -7.06 6.67
N ARG A 61 -4.77 -5.98 7.15
CA ARG A 61 -6.23 -5.82 7.14
C ARG A 61 -6.77 -5.85 5.71
N ARG A 62 -6.04 -5.26 4.77
CA ARG A 62 -6.42 -5.25 3.35
C ARG A 62 -6.06 -6.55 2.63
N ARG A 63 -5.48 -7.51 3.35
CA ARG A 63 -5.10 -8.82 2.82
C ARG A 63 -4.04 -8.75 1.72
N LEU A 64 -3.21 -7.71 1.77
CA LEU A 64 -2.08 -7.59 0.85
C LEU A 64 -0.85 -8.28 1.41
N LEU A 65 -0.72 -8.33 2.73
CA LEU A 65 0.34 -9.05 3.42
C LEU A 65 -0.27 -9.92 4.52
N ALA A 66 0.52 -10.85 5.02
CA ALA A 66 0.13 -11.70 6.14
C ALA A 66 1.04 -11.46 7.33
N ALA A 67 0.58 -11.79 8.52
CA ALA A 67 1.35 -11.68 9.75
C ALA A 67 1.54 -13.04 10.38
N ASP A 68 2.77 -13.32 10.83
CA ASP A 68 3.10 -14.50 11.61
C ASP A 68 3.24 -14.08 13.07
N THR A 69 2.34 -14.55 13.90
CA THR A 69 2.31 -14.21 15.32
C THR A 69 2.73 -15.38 16.22
N GLN A 70 3.17 -16.48 15.61
CA GLN A 70 3.58 -17.66 16.38
C GLN A 70 4.95 -17.50 17.03
N GLN A 71 5.77 -16.61 16.50
CA GLN A 71 7.07 -16.29 17.08
C GLN A 71 6.91 -15.26 18.20
N SER A 72 7.94 -15.12 19.03
CA SER A 72 7.93 -14.09 20.07
C SER A 72 7.88 -12.68 19.50
N VAL A 73 8.37 -12.50 18.27
CA VAL A 73 8.32 -11.22 17.56
C VAL A 73 7.42 -11.40 16.34
N LYS A 74 6.44 -10.52 16.20
CA LYS A 74 5.54 -10.51 15.07
C LYS A 74 6.29 -10.21 13.78
N GLN A 75 6.06 -11.02 12.75
CA GLN A 75 6.71 -10.87 11.46
C GLN A 75 5.66 -10.78 10.35
N TYR A 76 6.02 -10.09 9.28
CA TYR A 76 5.13 -9.88 8.13
C TYR A 76 5.77 -10.47 6.89
N PHE A 77 4.93 -11.01 6.01
CA PHE A 77 5.41 -11.65 4.79
C PHE A 77 4.35 -11.58 3.70
N TYR A 78 4.77 -11.82 2.47
CA TYR A 78 3.85 -11.90 1.34
C TYR A 78 3.48 -13.36 1.11
N GLU A 79 2.19 -13.64 1.13
CA GLU A 79 1.67 -14.97 0.86
C GLU A 79 0.87 -14.90 -0.44
N SER A 80 1.29 -15.70 -1.42
CA SER A 80 0.59 -15.78 -2.70
C SER A 80 -0.75 -16.47 -2.49
N LYS A 81 -1.85 -15.78 -2.79
CA LYS A 81 -3.20 -16.32 -2.62
C LYS A 81 -3.90 -16.57 -3.94
N ALA A 82 -3.60 -15.73 -4.93
CA ALA A 82 -4.22 -15.80 -6.23
C ALA A 82 -3.25 -15.28 -7.27
N GLU A 83 -3.18 -15.97 -8.40
CA GLU A 83 -2.31 -15.58 -9.50
C GLU A 83 -2.63 -14.16 -9.99
N ASP A 84 -3.90 -13.78 -10.01
CA ASP A 84 -4.32 -12.46 -10.45
C ASP A 84 -3.75 -11.35 -9.55
N LEU A 85 -3.76 -11.57 -8.24
CA LEU A 85 -3.20 -10.59 -7.31
C LEU A 85 -1.68 -10.51 -7.46
N ASP A 86 -1.01 -11.65 -7.59
CA ASP A 86 0.44 -11.68 -7.79
C ASP A 86 0.82 -10.90 -9.05
N SER A 87 0.12 -11.12 -10.14
CA SER A 87 0.37 -10.42 -11.41
C SER A 87 0.11 -8.92 -11.28
N LEU A 88 -0.92 -8.55 -10.56
CA LEU A 88 -1.27 -7.15 -10.36
C LEU A 88 -0.20 -6.43 -9.53
N ILE A 89 0.26 -7.05 -8.44
CA ILE A 89 1.30 -6.44 -7.62
C ILE A 89 2.61 -6.35 -8.39
N GLU A 90 2.94 -7.35 -9.19
CA GLU A 90 4.12 -7.30 -10.06
C GLU A 90 4.04 -6.10 -11.00
N ALA A 91 2.88 -5.88 -11.62
CA ALA A 91 2.67 -4.75 -12.53
C ALA A 91 2.74 -3.41 -11.80
N VAL A 92 2.18 -3.35 -10.59
CA VAL A 92 2.24 -2.15 -9.75
C VAL A 92 3.69 -1.84 -9.38
N ALA A 93 4.46 -2.86 -9.01
CA ALA A 93 5.89 -2.69 -8.69
C ALA A 93 6.67 -2.15 -9.88
N ALA A 94 6.46 -2.74 -11.05
CA ALA A 94 7.14 -2.30 -12.27
C ALA A 94 6.80 -0.85 -12.61
N THR A 95 5.51 -0.48 -12.51
CA THR A 95 5.05 0.87 -12.80
C THR A 95 5.63 1.87 -11.80
N TYR A 96 5.64 1.53 -10.53
CA TYR A 96 6.18 2.40 -9.50
C TYR A 96 7.67 2.66 -9.72
N ARG A 97 8.44 1.62 -10.03
CA ARG A 97 9.87 1.75 -10.26
C ARG A 97 10.20 2.49 -11.55
N HIS A 98 9.39 2.30 -12.57
CA HIS A 98 9.61 2.95 -13.86
C HIS A 98 9.21 4.43 -13.82
N ASP A 99 8.19 4.77 -13.07
CA ASP A 99 7.61 6.12 -13.07
C ASP A 99 7.32 6.59 -11.65
N LEU A 100 8.37 6.60 -10.83
CA LEU A 100 8.30 6.89 -9.41
C LEU A 100 7.60 8.22 -9.10
N VAL A 101 7.99 9.27 -9.83
CA VAL A 101 7.46 10.62 -9.58
C VAL A 101 5.96 10.66 -9.88
N ARG A 102 5.54 10.09 -11.00
CA ARG A 102 4.14 10.09 -11.40
C ARG A 102 3.27 9.34 -10.40
N VAL A 103 3.72 8.16 -9.99
CA VAL A 103 2.96 7.34 -9.03
C VAL A 103 2.92 8.00 -7.67
N SER A 104 4.04 8.56 -7.19
CA SER A 104 4.09 9.26 -5.91
C SER A 104 3.17 10.48 -5.91
N THR A 105 3.17 11.25 -7.01
CA THR A 105 2.30 12.41 -7.18
C THR A 105 0.83 11.97 -7.15
N PHE A 106 0.51 10.87 -7.84
CA PHE A 106 -0.85 10.34 -7.85
C PHE A 106 -1.33 9.99 -6.43
N ILE A 107 -0.47 9.32 -5.65
CA ILE A 107 -0.81 8.94 -4.27
C ILE A 107 -1.06 10.19 -3.42
N HIS A 108 -0.21 11.20 -3.52
CA HIS A 108 -0.35 12.43 -2.76
C HIS A 108 -1.59 13.22 -3.19
N THR A 109 -1.84 13.31 -4.48
CA THR A 109 -3.00 14.01 -5.03
C THR A 109 -4.30 13.30 -4.63
N LYS A 110 -4.30 11.98 -4.68
CA LYS A 110 -5.41 11.16 -4.24
C LYS A 110 -5.80 11.48 -2.80
N ALA A 111 -4.81 11.53 -1.91
CA ALA A 111 -5.05 11.82 -0.50
C ALA A 111 -5.68 13.20 -0.31
N SER A 112 -5.14 14.20 -1.00
CA SER A 112 -5.69 15.57 -0.95
C SER A 112 -7.08 15.64 -1.56
N SER A 113 -7.29 14.97 -2.67
CA SER A 113 -8.59 14.94 -3.35
C SER A 113 -9.65 14.28 -2.49
N ALA A 114 -9.29 13.19 -1.82
CA ALA A 114 -10.22 12.49 -0.94
C ALA A 114 -10.71 13.39 0.18
N VAL A 115 -9.82 14.16 0.79
CA VAL A 115 -10.19 15.11 1.84
C VAL A 115 -11.09 16.21 1.27
N ARG A 116 -10.74 16.77 0.13
CA ARG A 116 -11.52 17.83 -0.52
C ARG A 116 -12.90 17.32 -0.95
N ASP A 117 -12.96 16.12 -1.50
CA ASP A 117 -14.22 15.53 -1.96
C ASP A 117 -15.14 15.27 -0.77
N PHE A 118 -14.58 14.81 0.33
CA PHE A 118 -15.34 14.62 1.56
C PHE A 118 -15.94 15.95 2.04
N ALA A 119 -15.12 16.98 2.10
CA ALA A 119 -15.56 18.30 2.52
C ALA A 119 -16.64 18.88 1.59
N LYS A 120 -16.48 18.69 0.28
CA LYS A 120 -17.48 19.13 -0.70
C LYS A 120 -18.79 18.38 -0.54
N ALA A 121 -18.73 17.07 -0.38
CA ALA A 121 -19.94 16.26 -0.19
C ALA A 121 -20.70 16.70 1.04
N PHE A 122 -20.00 16.96 2.13
CA PHE A 122 -20.58 17.43 3.36
C PHE A 122 -21.24 18.80 3.19
N LYS A 123 -20.56 19.71 2.51
CA LYS A 123 -21.06 21.06 2.22
C LYS A 123 -22.28 21.01 1.32
N PHE A 124 -22.25 20.16 0.30
CA PHE A 124 -23.39 19.98 -0.60
C PHE A 124 -24.62 19.50 0.11
N THR A 125 -24.46 18.57 1.02
CA THR A 125 -25.57 18.05 1.80
C THR A 125 -26.24 19.16 2.61
N LYS A 126 -25.44 20.06 3.19
CA LYS A 126 -25.96 21.20 3.93
C LYS A 126 -26.68 22.21 3.03
N GLU A 127 -26.16 22.43 1.83
CA GLU A 127 -26.74 23.42 0.91
C GLU A 127 -28.03 22.93 0.27
N ARG A 128 -28.22 21.61 0.20
CA ARG A 128 -29.44 21.05 -0.39
C ARG A 128 -30.62 21.04 0.59
N ASP A 129 -30.34 21.18 1.84
CA ASP A 129 -31.37 21.23 2.86
C ASP A 129 -31.84 22.66 3.07
#